data_d5bf84e2d7c59caf91120e8c2e3829a6
#
_entry.id   d5bf84e2d7c59caf91120e8c2e3829a6
#
_cell.length_a   1.000
_cell.length_b   1.000
_cell.length_c   1.000
_cell.angle_alpha   90.00
_cell.angle_beta   90.00
_cell.angle_gamma   90.00
#
_symmetry.space_group_name_H-M   'P 1'
#
loop_
_entity.id
_entity.type
_entity.pdbx_description
1 polymer ?
#
loop_
_entity_poly.entity_id
_entity_poly.type
_entity_poly.pdbx_seq_one_letter_code
_entity_poly.pdbx_strand_id
1 'polypeptide(L)'
;MVKGLYTAYTGLINEQNRMDVLTNNLANADTNGYKKEGATSQSFNDVLAYKIKDTSESPNIAKKLGTMNLGVKIGENYTDYTQGSFRVTNNHYDLALSGNGFFSVQFTNKAGDISTKYTRDGAFTLNKDGYLVTKDGDYVLGTNGRIKLDPLQDFSVDSLGNISQNNRNITKLKITDFEDYNYLEHYGENYYQPVEDAKTKEADATVYSGYLEASNVQVVQEMVEMISTSRAYETNQKMIQTFDSTLQIASSQLGKV
;
A
#
# COMPACT_ATOMS: atom_id res chain seq x y z
N MET A 1 33.52 7.89 13.42
CA MET A 1 32.88 6.66 13.90
C MET A 1 31.39 6.87 14.18
N VAL A 2 30.98 7.83 15.03
CA VAL A 2 29.55 8.05 15.37
C VAL A 2 28.66 8.30 14.14
N LYS A 3 29.13 9.06 13.14
CA LYS A 3 28.36 9.32 11.92
C LYS A 3 28.06 8.05 11.10
N GLY A 4 29.04 7.13 10.99
CA GLY A 4 28.85 5.85 10.31
C GLY A 4 27.86 4.94 11.02
N LEU A 5 27.81 4.98 12.36
CA LEU A 5 26.81 4.27 13.16
C LEU A 5 25.41 4.80 12.87
N TYR A 6 25.23 6.12 12.79
CA TYR A 6 23.94 6.72 12.42
C TYR A 6 23.50 6.32 11.01
N THR A 7 24.41 6.33 10.04
CA THR A 7 24.11 5.91 8.65
C THR A 7 23.67 4.44 8.61
N ALA A 8 24.37 3.56 9.33
CA ALA A 8 24.00 2.14 9.39
C ALA A 8 22.66 1.94 10.13
N TYR A 9 22.39 2.70 11.19
CA TYR A 9 21.13 2.63 11.93
C TYR A 9 19.94 3.11 11.09
N THR A 10 20.08 4.25 10.41
CA THR A 10 18.99 4.75 9.52
C THR A 10 18.77 3.81 8.35
N GLY A 11 19.82 3.22 7.78
CA GLY A 11 19.71 2.18 6.78
C GLY A 11 18.96 0.94 7.29
N LEU A 12 19.24 0.51 8.52
CA LEU A 12 18.55 -0.64 9.14
C LEU A 12 17.05 -0.39 9.29
N ILE A 13 16.65 0.78 9.80
CA ILE A 13 15.22 1.15 9.94
C ILE A 13 14.55 1.22 8.56
N ASN A 14 15.22 1.77 7.57
CA ASN A 14 14.68 1.86 6.21
C ASN A 14 14.45 0.47 5.59
N GLU A 15 15.41 -0.45 5.74
CA GLU A 15 15.24 -1.83 5.23
C GLU A 15 14.18 -2.60 6.02
N GLN A 16 14.01 -2.33 7.32
CA GLN A 16 12.93 -2.91 8.11
C GLN A 16 11.55 -2.47 7.57
N ASN A 17 11.36 -1.17 7.34
CA ASN A 17 10.10 -0.68 6.76
C ASN A 17 9.81 -1.28 5.38
N ARG A 18 10.84 -1.40 4.52
CA ARG A 18 10.68 -2.07 3.22
C ARG A 18 10.28 -3.54 3.38
N MET A 19 10.87 -4.24 4.36
CA MET A 19 10.53 -5.63 4.64
C MET A 19 9.09 -5.77 5.12
N ASP A 20 8.60 -4.83 5.94
CA ASP A 20 7.21 -4.82 6.42
C ASP A 20 6.24 -4.66 5.25
N VAL A 21 6.52 -3.74 4.31
CA VAL A 21 5.70 -3.54 3.09
C VAL A 21 5.73 -4.78 2.20
N LEU A 22 6.90 -5.38 1.94
CA LEU A 22 7.02 -6.59 1.14
C LEU A 22 6.29 -7.79 1.77
N THR A 23 6.33 -7.88 3.11
CA THR A 23 5.61 -8.93 3.85
C THR A 23 4.10 -8.75 3.73
N ASN A 24 3.62 -7.52 3.80
CA ASN A 24 2.21 -7.20 3.60
C ASN A 24 1.77 -7.54 2.16
N ASN A 25 2.54 -7.15 1.14
CA ASN A 25 2.26 -7.54 -0.24
C ASN A 25 2.20 -9.06 -0.41
N LEU A 26 3.16 -9.79 0.17
CA LEU A 26 3.20 -11.24 0.05
C LEU A 26 2.01 -11.91 0.75
N ALA A 27 1.62 -11.42 1.92
CA ALA A 27 0.44 -11.92 2.65
C ALA A 27 -0.85 -11.71 1.85
N ASN A 28 -0.94 -10.61 1.08
CA ASN A 28 -2.10 -10.25 0.28
C ASN A 28 -1.99 -10.62 -1.22
N ALA A 29 -1.04 -11.47 -1.57
CA ALA A 29 -0.86 -11.89 -2.97
C ALA A 29 -2.07 -12.64 -3.54
N ASP A 30 -2.80 -13.37 -2.71
CA ASP A 30 -4.02 -14.12 -3.08
C ASP A 30 -5.31 -13.35 -2.79
N THR A 31 -5.22 -12.17 -2.18
CA THR A 31 -6.37 -11.34 -1.84
C THR A 31 -6.94 -10.67 -3.10
N ASN A 32 -8.25 -10.84 -3.35
CA ASN A 32 -8.88 -10.29 -4.54
C ASN A 32 -8.89 -8.76 -4.49
N GLY A 33 -8.55 -8.13 -5.62
CA GLY A 33 -8.56 -6.67 -5.75
C GLY A 33 -7.50 -5.93 -4.96
N TYR A 34 -6.60 -6.65 -4.26
CA TYR A 34 -5.49 -6.02 -3.54
C TYR A 34 -4.51 -5.37 -4.52
N LYS A 35 -4.04 -4.19 -4.18
CA LYS A 35 -3.06 -3.42 -4.94
C LYS A 35 -1.74 -3.35 -4.19
N LYS A 36 -0.65 -3.68 -4.89
CA LYS A 36 0.70 -3.68 -4.36
C LYS A 36 1.07 -2.33 -3.76
N GLU A 37 1.65 -2.34 -2.57
CA GLU A 37 2.24 -1.17 -1.96
C GLU A 37 3.76 -1.16 -2.17
N GLY A 38 4.32 0.03 -2.35
CA GLY A 38 5.75 0.25 -2.42
C GLY A 38 6.19 1.30 -1.41
N ALA A 39 7.43 1.19 -0.94
CA ALA A 39 8.05 2.17 -0.06
C ALA A 39 9.19 2.86 -0.78
N THR A 40 9.22 4.19 -0.72
CA THR A 40 10.34 4.99 -1.22
C THR A 40 11.32 5.30 -0.10
N SER A 41 12.58 5.47 -0.47
CA SER A 41 13.64 5.89 0.45
C SER A 41 14.16 7.26 0.03
N GLN A 42 14.25 8.18 0.97
CA GLN A 42 14.79 9.51 0.75
C GLN A 42 16.10 9.70 1.51
N SER A 43 17.07 10.34 0.88
CA SER A 43 18.29 10.75 1.57
C SER A 43 18.00 11.91 2.53
N PHE A 44 18.71 11.98 3.66
CA PHE A 44 18.70 13.19 4.48
C PHE A 44 19.32 14.36 3.71
N ASN A 45 18.92 15.58 4.09
CA ASN A 45 19.52 16.79 3.54
C ASN A 45 21.04 16.79 3.80
N ASP A 46 21.79 17.20 2.79
CA ASP A 46 23.24 17.30 2.89
C ASP A 46 23.65 18.33 3.94
N VAL A 47 24.56 17.94 4.82
CA VAL A 47 25.14 18.81 5.84
C VAL A 47 26.57 19.16 5.45
N LEU A 48 26.93 20.44 5.63
CA LEU A 48 28.31 20.91 5.42
C LEU A 48 29.26 20.27 6.43
N ALA A 49 30.26 19.55 5.94
CA ALA A 49 31.31 18.98 6.75
C ALA A 49 32.52 19.93 6.80
N TYR A 50 32.95 20.24 8.03
CA TYR A 50 34.14 21.05 8.27
C TYR A 50 35.22 20.18 8.89
N LYS A 51 36.48 20.37 8.46
CA LYS A 51 37.64 19.86 9.15
C LYS A 51 38.01 20.87 10.23
N ILE A 52 37.83 20.49 11.50
CA ILE A 52 38.36 21.27 12.63
C ILE A 52 39.82 20.90 12.78
N LYS A 53 40.71 21.86 12.54
CA LYS A 53 42.16 21.68 12.66
C LYS A 53 42.55 21.85 14.13
N ASP A 54 43.59 21.14 14.55
CA ASP A 54 44.18 21.27 15.86
C ASP A 54 44.78 22.69 16.04
N THR A 55 44.55 23.27 17.21
CA THR A 55 44.89 24.68 17.54
C THR A 55 46.40 24.96 17.67
N SER A 56 47.22 23.93 17.54
CA SER A 56 48.68 24.04 17.64
C SER A 56 49.39 24.60 16.40
N GLU A 57 48.70 24.70 15.26
CA GLU A 57 49.27 25.27 14.03
C GLU A 57 48.40 26.42 13.49
N SER A 58 49.06 27.54 13.24
CA SER A 58 48.62 28.83 12.67
C SER A 58 47.38 28.84 11.79
N PRO A 59 46.73 29.95 11.58
CA PRO A 59 45.44 30.37 12.06
C PRO A 59 44.29 29.37 11.76
N ASN A 60 43.38 29.27 12.72
CA ASN A 60 42.24 28.36 12.76
C ASN A 60 41.22 28.66 11.64
N ILE A 61 41.52 28.34 10.39
CA ILE A 61 40.58 28.42 9.27
C ILE A 61 39.94 27.05 9.11
N ALA A 62 38.67 26.95 9.50
CA ALA A 62 37.84 25.75 9.26
C ALA A 62 37.77 25.49 7.75
N LYS A 63 38.49 24.50 7.26
CA LYS A 63 38.46 24.14 5.84
C LYS A 63 37.22 23.35 5.54
N LYS A 64 36.40 23.90 4.63
CA LYS A 64 35.20 23.21 4.11
C LYS A 64 35.63 21.93 3.37
N LEU A 65 35.14 20.76 3.80
CA LEU A 65 35.43 19.47 3.18
C LEU A 65 34.44 19.10 2.08
N GLY A 66 33.27 19.72 2.06
CA GLY A 66 32.18 19.40 1.14
C GLY A 66 30.87 19.13 1.88
N THR A 67 29.88 18.64 1.15
CA THR A 67 28.63 18.18 1.70
C THR A 67 28.72 16.71 2.08
N MET A 68 28.04 16.31 3.14
CA MET A 68 27.95 14.93 3.62
C MET A 68 26.50 14.59 3.87
N ASN A 69 26.07 13.44 3.38
CA ASN A 69 24.78 12.86 3.72
C ASN A 69 24.89 12.01 4.98
N LEU A 70 23.91 12.11 5.88
CA LEU A 70 23.90 11.41 7.17
C LEU A 70 23.11 10.10 7.15
N GLY A 71 22.60 9.69 6.01
CA GLY A 71 21.86 8.43 5.86
C GLY A 71 20.57 8.59 5.09
N VAL A 72 19.66 7.66 5.31
CA VAL A 72 18.37 7.52 4.61
C VAL A 72 17.24 7.68 5.62
N LYS A 73 16.15 8.28 5.18
CA LYS A 73 14.88 8.28 5.90
C LYS A 73 13.83 7.54 5.08
N ILE A 74 12.84 7.02 5.75
CA ILE A 74 11.62 6.49 5.11
C ILE A 74 10.99 7.64 4.34
N GLY A 75 10.72 7.41 3.06
CA GLY A 75 9.98 8.31 2.21
C GLY A 75 8.48 8.07 2.33
N GLU A 76 7.81 8.14 1.21
CA GLU A 76 6.36 7.90 1.12
C GLU A 76 6.10 6.45 0.71
N ASN A 77 5.05 5.86 1.27
CA ASN A 77 4.47 4.64 0.75
C ASN A 77 3.50 5.04 -0.37
N TYR A 78 3.52 4.29 -1.45
CA TYR A 78 2.63 4.49 -2.58
C TYR A 78 1.94 3.18 -2.94
N THR A 79 0.75 3.27 -3.49
CA THR A 79 0.00 2.11 -3.98
C THR A 79 0.08 2.04 -5.50
N ASP A 80 0.39 0.88 -6.04
CA ASP A 80 0.38 0.62 -7.48
C ASP A 80 -1.02 0.14 -7.89
N TYR A 81 -1.78 1.03 -8.53
CA TYR A 81 -3.15 0.76 -8.98
C TYR A 81 -3.23 0.03 -10.33
N THR A 82 -2.13 -0.50 -10.85
CA THR A 82 -2.16 -1.30 -12.07
C THR A 82 -3.12 -2.47 -11.92
N GLN A 83 -3.78 -2.82 -13.03
CA GLN A 83 -4.78 -3.88 -13.04
C GLN A 83 -4.13 -5.25 -12.88
N GLY A 84 -4.69 -6.06 -11.97
CA GLY A 84 -4.33 -7.46 -11.79
C GLY A 84 -4.93 -8.36 -12.89
N SER A 85 -4.54 -9.61 -12.92
CA SER A 85 -5.13 -10.61 -13.81
C SER A 85 -6.56 -10.98 -13.38
N PHE A 86 -7.39 -11.39 -14.34
CA PHE A 86 -8.72 -11.88 -14.02
C PHE A 86 -8.70 -13.38 -13.74
N ARG A 87 -9.39 -13.78 -12.67
CA ARG A 87 -9.62 -15.17 -12.30
C ARG A 87 -11.08 -15.53 -12.54
N VAL A 88 -11.34 -16.56 -13.32
CA VAL A 88 -12.71 -17.08 -13.56
C VAL A 88 -13.20 -17.81 -12.32
N THR A 89 -14.36 -17.44 -11.83
CA THR A 89 -14.99 -18.09 -10.66
C THR A 89 -16.31 -18.77 -11.00
N ASN A 90 -16.92 -18.40 -12.13
CA ASN A 90 -18.25 -18.88 -12.56
C ASN A 90 -19.38 -18.57 -11.55
N ASN A 91 -19.13 -17.76 -10.54
CA ASN A 91 -20.15 -17.27 -9.63
C ASN A 91 -20.72 -15.95 -10.17
N HIS A 92 -22.00 -15.90 -10.42
CA HIS A 92 -22.66 -14.72 -11.02
C HIS A 92 -22.55 -13.45 -10.16
N TYR A 93 -22.36 -13.60 -8.83
CA TYR A 93 -22.20 -12.47 -7.91
C TYR A 93 -20.78 -11.93 -7.86
N ASP A 94 -19.81 -12.67 -8.40
CA ASP A 94 -18.44 -12.22 -8.49
C ASP A 94 -18.30 -11.27 -9.69
N LEU A 95 -17.87 -10.06 -9.43
CA LEU A 95 -17.76 -8.98 -10.41
C LEU A 95 -16.34 -8.46 -10.47
N ALA A 96 -15.82 -8.29 -11.68
CA ALA A 96 -14.52 -7.65 -11.88
C ALA A 96 -14.67 -6.39 -12.73
N LEU A 97 -13.83 -5.40 -12.45
CA LEU A 97 -13.74 -4.18 -13.25
C LEU A 97 -12.54 -4.25 -14.18
N SER A 98 -12.76 -4.00 -15.47
CA SER A 98 -11.70 -3.77 -16.44
C SER A 98 -11.62 -2.27 -16.75
N GLY A 99 -10.49 -1.67 -16.50
CA GLY A 99 -10.29 -0.23 -16.59
C GLY A 99 -10.19 0.44 -15.20
N ASN A 100 -10.27 1.76 -15.19
CA ASN A 100 -10.13 2.57 -13.99
C ASN A 100 -11.45 2.73 -13.25
N GLY A 101 -11.41 2.68 -11.90
CA GLY A 101 -12.58 2.89 -11.04
C GLY A 101 -12.65 1.88 -9.91
N PHE A 102 -13.57 2.07 -8.99
CA PHE A 102 -13.77 1.26 -7.80
C PHE A 102 -15.26 1.04 -7.57
N PHE A 103 -15.61 -0.10 -7.00
CA PHE A 103 -16.94 -0.32 -6.47
C PHE A 103 -17.16 0.56 -5.24
N SER A 104 -18.30 1.22 -5.17
CA SER A 104 -18.68 2.01 -4.00
C SER A 104 -19.44 1.11 -3.03
N VAL A 105 -18.97 1.04 -1.78
CA VAL A 105 -19.60 0.26 -0.71
C VAL A 105 -19.94 1.16 0.47
N GLN A 106 -21.01 0.83 1.13
CA GLN A 106 -21.44 1.49 2.34
C GLN A 106 -20.89 0.72 3.53
N PHE A 107 -19.87 1.28 4.13
CA PHE A 107 -19.24 0.78 5.35
C PHE A 107 -19.95 1.34 6.58
N THR A 108 -20.25 0.47 7.55
CA THR A 108 -20.79 0.89 8.83
C THR A 108 -19.78 0.61 9.94
N ASN A 109 -19.31 1.67 10.58
CA ASN A 109 -18.36 1.56 11.67
C ASN A 109 -19.03 0.91 12.91
N LYS A 110 -18.23 0.37 13.83
CA LYS A 110 -18.71 -0.18 15.12
C LYS A 110 -19.49 0.84 15.96
N ALA A 111 -19.26 2.14 15.74
CA ALA A 111 -20.02 3.23 16.37
C ALA A 111 -21.38 3.50 15.71
N GLY A 112 -21.69 2.85 14.56
CA GLY A 112 -22.91 3.07 13.79
C GLY A 112 -22.79 4.18 12.73
N ASP A 113 -21.63 4.79 12.57
CA ASP A 113 -21.41 5.81 11.54
C ASP A 113 -21.33 5.16 10.16
N ILE A 114 -22.02 5.77 9.21
CA ILE A 114 -22.10 5.30 7.83
C ILE A 114 -21.12 6.13 6.98
N SER A 115 -20.21 5.46 6.28
CA SER A 115 -19.29 6.09 5.34
C SER A 115 -19.26 5.33 4.02
N THR A 116 -18.99 6.02 2.93
CA THR A 116 -18.76 5.37 1.63
C THR A 116 -17.27 5.05 1.51
N LYS A 117 -16.97 3.79 1.25
CA LYS A 117 -15.64 3.28 0.96
C LYS A 117 -15.60 2.75 -0.47
N TYR A 118 -14.41 2.56 -0.97
CA TYR A 118 -14.17 2.13 -2.34
C TYR A 118 -13.33 0.87 -2.33
N THR A 119 -13.66 -0.08 -3.20
CA THR A 119 -12.92 -1.35 -3.27
C THR A 119 -12.79 -1.85 -4.71
N ARG A 120 -11.75 -2.64 -4.96
CA ARG A 120 -11.60 -3.45 -6.18
C ARG A 120 -12.00 -4.92 -5.96
N ASP A 121 -12.21 -5.33 -4.71
CA ASP A 121 -12.74 -6.67 -4.44
C ASP A 121 -14.21 -6.73 -4.88
N GLY A 122 -14.46 -7.60 -5.83
CA GLY A 122 -15.80 -7.86 -6.37
C GLY A 122 -16.41 -9.17 -5.90
N ALA A 123 -15.87 -9.80 -4.87
CA ALA A 123 -16.41 -11.03 -4.30
C ALA A 123 -17.63 -10.72 -3.43
N PHE A 124 -18.78 -10.53 -4.09
CA PHE A 124 -20.02 -10.17 -3.43
C PHE A 124 -20.87 -11.39 -3.12
N THR A 125 -21.75 -11.24 -2.13
CA THR A 125 -22.72 -12.26 -1.74
C THR A 125 -24.07 -11.60 -1.44
N LEU A 126 -25.15 -12.40 -1.42
CA LEU A 126 -26.44 -11.92 -0.96
C LEU A 126 -26.64 -12.26 0.51
N ASN A 127 -27.09 -11.27 1.27
CA ASN A 127 -27.51 -11.52 2.65
C ASN A 127 -28.93 -12.10 2.70
N LYS A 128 -29.40 -12.47 3.91
CA LYS A 128 -30.76 -13.05 4.13
C LYS A 128 -31.87 -12.12 3.68
N ASP A 129 -31.65 -10.82 3.66
CA ASP A 129 -32.65 -9.81 3.29
C ASP A 129 -32.61 -9.49 1.79
N GLY A 130 -31.72 -10.16 1.02
CA GLY A 130 -31.57 -9.99 -0.41
C GLY A 130 -30.71 -8.77 -0.81
N TYR A 131 -29.92 -8.21 0.10
CA TYR A 131 -28.99 -7.15 -0.25
C TYR A 131 -27.66 -7.72 -0.72
N LEU A 132 -27.08 -7.08 -1.75
CA LEU A 132 -25.73 -7.39 -2.21
C LEU A 132 -24.71 -6.81 -1.21
N VAL A 133 -23.87 -7.68 -0.65
CA VAL A 133 -22.90 -7.33 0.40
C VAL A 133 -21.53 -7.90 0.08
N THR A 134 -20.50 -7.30 0.65
CA THR A 134 -19.14 -7.84 0.66
C THR A 134 -19.03 -9.02 1.63
N LYS A 135 -17.88 -9.68 1.66
CA LYS A 135 -17.60 -10.75 2.65
C LYS A 135 -17.69 -10.27 4.09
N ASP A 136 -17.40 -8.99 4.32
CA ASP A 136 -17.43 -8.36 5.64
C ASP A 136 -18.83 -7.91 6.06
N GLY A 137 -19.80 -7.97 5.14
CA GLY A 137 -21.18 -7.60 5.37
C GLY A 137 -21.54 -6.16 4.99
N ASP A 138 -20.64 -5.44 4.35
CA ASP A 138 -20.86 -4.07 3.88
C ASP A 138 -21.73 -4.05 2.62
N TYR A 139 -22.63 -3.07 2.52
CA TYR A 139 -23.59 -2.99 1.42
C TYR A 139 -22.97 -2.40 0.16
N VAL A 140 -23.12 -3.10 -0.97
CA VAL A 140 -22.73 -2.56 -2.28
C VAL A 140 -23.73 -1.51 -2.72
N LEU A 141 -23.21 -0.38 -3.20
CA LEU A 141 -24.02 0.74 -3.65
C LEU A 141 -24.25 0.72 -5.16
N GLY A 142 -25.50 0.90 -5.52
CA GLY A 142 -25.90 1.27 -6.87
C GLY A 142 -26.20 2.77 -6.97
N THR A 143 -26.58 3.23 -8.16
CA THR A 143 -27.00 4.63 -8.40
C THR A 143 -28.19 5.05 -7.55
N ASN A 144 -29.07 4.11 -7.18
CA ASN A 144 -30.28 4.36 -6.40
C ASN A 144 -30.11 4.02 -4.89
N GLY A 145 -28.89 3.78 -4.42
CA GLY A 145 -28.59 3.37 -3.03
C GLY A 145 -28.22 1.90 -2.92
N ARG A 146 -28.57 1.24 -1.82
CA ARG A 146 -28.27 -0.17 -1.58
C ARG A 146 -28.96 -1.07 -2.61
N ILE A 147 -28.23 -2.05 -3.13
CA ILE A 147 -28.73 -2.97 -4.15
C ILE A 147 -29.50 -4.10 -3.47
N LYS A 148 -30.78 -4.22 -3.77
CA LYS A 148 -31.62 -5.30 -3.28
C LYS A 148 -32.03 -6.19 -4.45
N LEU A 149 -31.78 -7.50 -4.30
CA LEU A 149 -32.02 -8.53 -5.30
C LEU A 149 -32.92 -9.63 -4.70
N ASP A 150 -33.69 -10.31 -5.54
CA ASP A 150 -34.42 -11.47 -5.13
C ASP A 150 -33.54 -12.72 -5.24
N PRO A 151 -33.28 -13.45 -4.13
CA PRO A 151 -32.42 -14.63 -4.14
C PRO A 151 -32.92 -15.79 -5.03
N LEU A 152 -34.21 -15.80 -5.36
CA LEU A 152 -34.84 -16.85 -6.17
C LEU A 152 -34.86 -16.58 -7.67
N GLN A 153 -34.32 -15.42 -8.10
CA GLN A 153 -34.34 -15.01 -9.51
C GLN A 153 -32.93 -14.96 -10.07
N ASP A 154 -32.81 -15.29 -11.37
CA ASP A 154 -31.55 -15.19 -12.06
C ASP A 154 -31.04 -13.74 -12.08
N PHE A 155 -29.77 -13.60 -11.74
CA PHE A 155 -29.06 -12.34 -11.69
C PHE A 155 -28.11 -12.26 -12.88
N SER A 156 -28.13 -11.13 -13.56
CA SER A 156 -27.17 -10.84 -14.63
C SER A 156 -26.72 -9.38 -14.58
N VAL A 157 -25.43 -9.15 -14.87
CA VAL A 157 -24.84 -7.82 -14.95
C VAL A 157 -24.32 -7.61 -16.36
N ASP A 158 -24.68 -6.47 -16.94
CA ASP A 158 -24.19 -6.04 -18.25
C ASP A 158 -22.82 -5.39 -18.13
N SER A 159 -22.07 -5.30 -19.23
CA SER A 159 -20.75 -4.66 -19.32
C SER A 159 -20.73 -3.21 -18.84
N LEU A 160 -21.88 -2.52 -18.86
CA LEU A 160 -22.03 -1.15 -18.37
C LEU A 160 -22.35 -1.08 -16.85
N GLY A 161 -22.40 -2.24 -16.17
CA GLY A 161 -22.75 -2.34 -14.75
C GLY A 161 -24.25 -2.26 -14.46
N ASN A 162 -25.12 -2.42 -15.47
CA ASN A 162 -26.55 -2.53 -15.20
C ASN A 162 -26.89 -3.91 -14.67
N ILE A 163 -27.60 -3.93 -13.55
CA ILE A 163 -28.06 -5.14 -12.88
C ILE A 163 -29.47 -5.45 -13.36
N SER A 164 -29.67 -6.64 -13.88
CA SER A 164 -30.98 -7.12 -14.30
C SER A 164 -31.36 -8.45 -13.64
N GLN A 165 -32.62 -8.57 -13.30
CA GLN A 165 -33.30 -9.81 -12.89
C GLN A 165 -34.56 -10.00 -13.70
N ASN A 166 -34.82 -11.21 -14.20
CA ASN A 166 -35.95 -11.50 -15.06
C ASN A 166 -36.13 -10.56 -16.27
N ASN A 167 -35.02 -10.20 -16.94
CA ASN A 167 -34.98 -9.22 -18.05
C ASN A 167 -35.46 -7.79 -17.67
N ARG A 168 -35.51 -7.45 -16.37
CA ARG A 168 -35.82 -6.10 -15.89
C ARG A 168 -34.59 -5.48 -15.26
N ASN A 169 -34.20 -4.29 -15.73
CA ASN A 169 -33.15 -3.51 -15.06
C ASN A 169 -33.67 -3.04 -13.71
N ILE A 170 -32.91 -3.38 -12.64
CA ILE A 170 -33.20 -2.98 -11.26
C ILE A 170 -32.47 -1.71 -10.92
N THR A 171 -31.14 -1.71 -11.13
CA THR A 171 -30.26 -0.57 -10.82
C THR A 171 -28.95 -0.72 -11.58
N LYS A 172 -28.15 0.33 -11.57
CA LYS A 172 -26.78 0.31 -12.09
C LYS A 172 -25.81 0.33 -10.90
N LEU A 173 -24.72 -0.43 -10.98
CA LEU A 173 -23.60 -0.36 -10.02
C LEU A 173 -23.04 1.05 -9.98
N LYS A 174 -22.77 1.54 -8.77
CA LYS A 174 -22.06 2.80 -8.59
C LYS A 174 -20.56 2.55 -8.63
N ILE A 175 -19.99 2.76 -9.82
CA ILE A 175 -18.54 2.68 -10.03
C ILE A 175 -18.03 4.11 -10.04
N THR A 176 -17.03 4.40 -9.21
CA THR A 176 -16.46 5.75 -9.07
C THR A 176 -14.99 5.68 -9.38
N ASP A 177 -14.50 6.61 -10.16
CA ASP A 177 -13.08 6.82 -10.40
C ASP A 177 -12.63 8.17 -9.81
N PHE A 178 -11.32 8.35 -9.66
CA PHE A 178 -10.72 9.56 -9.09
C PHE A 178 -9.78 10.20 -10.10
N GLU A 179 -9.70 11.52 -10.07
CA GLU A 179 -8.76 12.25 -10.94
C GLU A 179 -7.31 11.97 -10.56
N ASP A 180 -7.05 11.87 -9.25
CA ASP A 180 -5.73 11.57 -8.70
C ASP A 180 -5.85 10.54 -7.57
N TYR A 181 -5.17 9.41 -7.72
CA TYR A 181 -5.17 8.32 -6.75
C TYR A 181 -4.30 8.61 -5.52
N ASN A 182 -3.45 9.63 -5.53
CA ASN A 182 -2.68 10.04 -4.36
C ASN A 182 -3.56 10.57 -3.21
N TYR A 183 -4.82 10.94 -3.51
CA TYR A 183 -5.81 11.33 -2.50
C TYR A 183 -6.64 10.16 -1.98
N LEU A 184 -6.20 8.92 -2.22
CA LEU A 184 -6.81 7.71 -1.67
C LEU A 184 -5.94 7.15 -0.56
N GLU A 185 -6.49 7.05 0.64
CA GLU A 185 -5.88 6.33 1.76
C GLU A 185 -6.39 4.90 1.81
N HIS A 186 -5.50 3.98 2.10
CA HIS A 186 -5.83 2.59 2.36
C HIS A 186 -6.55 2.46 3.71
N TYR A 187 -7.70 1.81 3.75
CA TYR A 187 -8.48 1.59 4.94
C TYR A 187 -8.78 0.10 5.15
N GLY A 188 -8.17 -0.48 6.17
CA GLY A 188 -8.30 -1.93 6.42
C GLY A 188 -7.54 -2.77 5.39
N GLU A 189 -8.14 -3.89 4.98
CA GLU A 189 -7.48 -4.85 4.09
C GLU A 189 -7.65 -4.51 2.60
N ASN A 190 -8.85 -4.08 2.16
CA ASN A 190 -9.21 -3.94 0.74
C ASN A 190 -10.05 -2.70 0.42
N TYR A 191 -10.19 -1.78 1.37
CA TYR A 191 -10.95 -0.56 1.16
C TYR A 191 -10.04 0.64 0.95
N TYR A 192 -10.53 1.60 0.20
CA TYR A 192 -9.93 2.89 -0.01
C TYR A 192 -10.87 3.98 0.48
N GLN A 193 -10.31 4.97 1.14
CA GLN A 193 -11.04 6.15 1.61
C GLN A 193 -10.48 7.39 0.90
N PRO A 194 -11.33 8.24 0.31
CA PRO A 194 -10.88 9.51 -0.20
C PRO A 194 -10.55 10.46 0.95
N VAL A 195 -9.43 11.13 0.86
CA VAL A 195 -9.07 12.26 1.72
C VAL A 195 -9.87 13.50 1.30
N GLU A 196 -9.96 14.50 2.19
CA GLU A 196 -10.53 15.81 1.85
C GLU A 196 -9.86 16.36 0.59
N ASP A 197 -10.65 16.87 -0.36
CA ASP A 197 -10.27 17.33 -1.70
C ASP A 197 -10.14 16.28 -2.82
N ALA A 198 -10.40 14.99 -2.58
CA ALA A 198 -10.44 13.99 -3.63
C ALA A 198 -11.61 14.26 -4.60
N LYS A 199 -11.27 14.57 -5.86
CA LYS A 199 -12.26 14.77 -6.92
C LYS A 199 -12.62 13.44 -7.57
N THR A 200 -13.92 13.15 -7.58
CA THR A 200 -14.46 11.97 -8.24
C THR A 200 -14.82 12.27 -9.69
N LYS A 201 -14.61 11.32 -10.57
CA LYS A 201 -15.08 11.34 -11.97
C LYS A 201 -15.87 10.07 -12.27
N GLU A 202 -16.64 10.08 -13.35
CA GLU A 202 -17.27 8.86 -13.84
C GLU A 202 -16.20 7.86 -14.29
N ALA A 203 -16.39 6.61 -13.88
CA ALA A 203 -15.47 5.54 -14.23
C ALA A 203 -15.68 5.09 -15.69
N ASP A 204 -14.58 5.01 -16.43
CA ASP A 204 -14.54 4.35 -17.73
C ASP A 204 -14.08 2.91 -17.54
N ALA A 205 -14.97 2.09 -17.00
CA ALA A 205 -14.71 0.70 -16.68
C ALA A 205 -15.82 -0.21 -17.20
N THR A 206 -15.40 -1.37 -17.70
CA THR A 206 -16.32 -2.46 -18.07
C THR A 206 -16.43 -3.47 -16.93
N VAL A 207 -17.65 -3.92 -16.68
CA VAL A 207 -17.94 -4.92 -15.64
C VAL A 207 -18.00 -6.31 -16.25
N TYR A 208 -17.30 -7.25 -15.65
CA TYR A 208 -17.34 -8.68 -16.00
C TYR A 208 -17.95 -9.47 -14.85
N SER A 209 -19.04 -10.20 -15.12
CA SER A 209 -19.66 -11.13 -14.17
C SER A 209 -19.00 -12.50 -14.27
N GLY A 210 -18.83 -13.20 -13.14
CA GLY A 210 -18.16 -14.51 -13.07
C GLY A 210 -16.64 -14.45 -13.03
N TYR A 211 -16.09 -13.26 -12.81
CA TYR A 211 -14.66 -13.01 -12.71
C TYR A 211 -14.33 -12.22 -11.43
N LEU A 212 -13.15 -12.44 -10.91
CA LEU A 212 -12.56 -11.62 -9.84
C LEU A 212 -11.22 -11.08 -10.31
N GLU A 213 -10.91 -9.87 -9.89
CA GLU A 213 -9.58 -9.29 -10.09
C GLU A 213 -8.63 -9.89 -9.05
N ALA A 214 -7.57 -10.57 -9.49
CA ALA A 214 -6.49 -11.03 -8.62
C ALA A 214 -5.59 -9.85 -8.22
N SER A 215 -4.84 -10.02 -7.14
CA SER A 215 -3.79 -9.06 -6.76
C SER A 215 -2.81 -8.84 -7.92
N ASN A 216 -2.25 -7.62 -8.04
CA ASN A 216 -1.17 -7.30 -8.96
C ASN A 216 0.22 -7.63 -8.38
N VAL A 217 0.28 -8.30 -7.23
CA VAL A 217 1.51 -8.73 -6.56
C VAL A 217 2.11 -9.94 -7.29
N GLN A 218 3.39 -9.83 -7.64
CA GLN A 218 4.16 -10.95 -8.20
C GLN A 218 4.96 -11.63 -7.10
N VAL A 219 4.43 -12.72 -6.56
CA VAL A 219 4.98 -13.47 -5.40
C VAL A 219 6.48 -13.75 -5.53
N VAL A 220 6.93 -14.24 -6.69
CA VAL A 220 8.35 -14.58 -6.91
C VAL A 220 9.23 -13.33 -6.84
N GLN A 221 8.78 -12.23 -7.42
CA GLN A 221 9.52 -10.96 -7.39
C GLN A 221 9.60 -10.41 -5.97
N GLU A 222 8.48 -10.38 -5.23
CA GLU A 222 8.45 -9.94 -3.83
C GLU A 222 9.37 -10.77 -2.93
N MET A 223 9.40 -12.10 -3.14
CA MET A 223 10.33 -12.99 -2.40
C MET A 223 11.80 -12.66 -2.69
N VAL A 224 12.15 -12.39 -3.95
CA VAL A 224 13.54 -12.01 -4.31
C VAL A 224 13.92 -10.67 -3.70
N GLU A 225 13.00 -9.69 -3.74
CA GLU A 225 13.21 -8.39 -3.10
C GLU A 225 13.34 -8.54 -1.58
N MET A 226 12.51 -9.38 -0.94
CA MET A 226 12.57 -9.65 0.49
C MET A 226 13.94 -10.26 0.89
N ILE A 227 14.46 -11.23 0.12
CA ILE A 227 15.78 -11.81 0.37
C ILE A 227 16.88 -10.75 0.26
N SER A 228 16.79 -9.87 -0.74
CA SER A 228 17.74 -8.77 -0.93
C SER A 228 17.71 -7.78 0.24
N THR A 229 16.50 -7.38 0.64
CA THR A 229 16.27 -6.45 1.76
C THR A 229 16.72 -7.07 3.09
N SER A 230 16.46 -8.37 3.31
CA SER A 230 16.94 -9.09 4.49
C SER A 230 18.47 -9.12 4.57
N ARG A 231 19.15 -9.37 3.45
CA ARG A 231 20.62 -9.32 3.41
C ARG A 231 21.17 -7.92 3.67
N ALA A 232 20.51 -6.89 3.15
CA ALA A 232 20.89 -5.49 3.41
C ALA A 232 20.71 -5.15 4.90
N TYR A 233 19.59 -5.58 5.50
CA TYR A 233 19.33 -5.44 6.93
C TYR A 233 20.44 -6.12 7.78
N GLU A 234 20.76 -7.39 7.48
CA GLU A 234 21.82 -8.13 8.17
C GLU A 234 23.19 -7.45 8.02
N THR A 235 23.49 -6.89 6.84
CA THR A 235 24.73 -6.16 6.60
C THR A 235 24.80 -4.90 7.46
N ASN A 236 23.73 -4.11 7.53
CA ASN A 236 23.64 -2.93 8.39
C ASN A 236 23.79 -3.30 9.86
N GLN A 237 23.18 -4.42 10.30
CA GLN A 237 23.31 -4.94 11.66
C GLN A 237 24.76 -5.32 11.98
N LYS A 238 25.45 -6.02 11.09
CA LYS A 238 26.88 -6.39 11.25
C LYS A 238 27.76 -5.14 11.31
N MET A 239 27.46 -4.12 10.52
CA MET A 239 28.17 -2.84 10.58
C MET A 239 28.03 -2.18 11.96
N ILE A 240 26.85 -2.16 12.53
CA ILE A 240 26.61 -1.63 13.89
C ILE A 240 27.41 -2.42 14.92
N GLN A 241 27.40 -3.76 14.85
CA GLN A 241 28.19 -4.63 15.75
C GLN A 241 29.70 -4.37 15.61
N THR A 242 30.18 -4.15 14.38
CA THR A 242 31.60 -3.82 14.13
C THR A 242 31.98 -2.46 14.73
N PHE A 243 31.10 -1.45 14.62
CA PHE A 243 31.32 -0.16 15.26
C PHE A 243 31.34 -0.28 16.78
N ASP A 244 30.41 -1.07 17.35
CA ASP A 244 30.34 -1.30 18.78
C ASP A 244 31.62 -1.98 19.30
N SER A 245 32.06 -3.05 18.66
CA SER A 245 33.33 -3.73 19.01
C SER A 245 34.56 -2.82 18.90
N THR A 246 34.59 -1.95 17.88
CA THR A 246 35.67 -0.98 17.70
C THR A 246 35.67 0.07 18.83
N LEU A 247 34.48 0.54 19.23
CA LEU A 247 34.32 1.48 20.36
C LEU A 247 34.70 0.83 21.69
N GLN A 248 34.36 -0.45 21.88
CA GLN A 248 34.74 -1.22 23.06
C GLN A 248 36.25 -1.38 23.16
N ILE A 249 36.94 -1.72 22.06
CA ILE A 249 38.41 -1.80 22.00
C ILE A 249 39.03 -0.44 22.29
N ALA A 250 38.53 0.63 21.67
CA ALA A 250 39.01 1.99 21.91
C ALA A 250 38.86 2.41 23.38
N SER A 251 37.75 2.11 24.02
CA SER A 251 37.50 2.41 25.43
C SER A 251 38.35 1.58 26.38
N SER A 252 38.54 0.28 26.11
CA SER A 252 39.24 -0.61 27.01
C SER A 252 40.77 -0.57 26.87
N GLN A 253 41.30 -0.26 25.70
CA GLN A 253 42.73 -0.26 25.41
C GLN A 253 43.35 1.13 25.41
N LEU A 254 42.66 2.16 24.86
CA LEU A 254 43.16 3.53 24.85
C LEU A 254 42.91 4.28 26.17
N GLY A 255 41.97 3.84 26.99
CA GLY A 255 41.73 4.42 28.32
C GLY A 255 42.60 3.86 29.45
N LYS A 256 43.56 2.99 29.14
CA LYS A 256 44.50 2.39 30.11
C LYS A 256 45.89 3.08 30.14
N VAL A 257 45.96 4.32 29.68
CA VAL A 257 47.22 5.14 29.77
C VAL A 257 47.17 5.97 31.03
#